data_aa0f30571a2e5afd68f8b8965b9daba9
#
_entry.id   aa0f30571a2e5afd68f8b8965b9daba9
#
_cell.length_a   1.000
_cell.length_b   1.000
_cell.length_c   1.000
_cell.angle_alpha   90.00
_cell.angle_beta   90.00
_cell.angle_gamma   90.00
#
_symmetry.space_group_name_H-M   'P 1'
#
loop_
_entity.id
_entity.type
_entity.pdbx_description
1 polymer ?
#
loop_
_entity_poly.entity_id
_entity_poly.type
_entity_poly.pdbx_seq_one_letter_code
_entity_poly.pdbx_strand_id
1 'polypeptide(L)'
;MLLAIDPGTTESAYVVIRDDYSIIDYGKMLNGNVIEMIKTKTTFYPMVIEMIASYGMPVGQEVFETCVWIGRFIQASRKETQLIYRKDVKLNICNSIKATDASIIKALKDRFGDKGTKANPGWFYGFSKDVWQAYALGVTYLDKERERL
;
A
#
# COMPACT_ATOMS: atom_id res chain seq x y z
N MET A 1 -6.28 -11.93 -5.39
CA MET A 1 -5.03 -11.15 -5.42
C MET A 1 -5.33 -9.67 -5.48
N LEU A 2 -4.41 -8.85 -5.02
CA LEU A 2 -4.56 -7.40 -4.89
C LEU A 2 -3.24 -6.69 -5.17
N LEU A 3 -3.29 -5.59 -5.90
CA LEU A 3 -2.18 -4.64 -6.04
C LEU A 3 -2.44 -3.46 -5.12
N ALA A 4 -1.52 -3.18 -4.19
CA ALA A 4 -1.59 -2.03 -3.28
C ALA A 4 -0.42 -1.08 -3.57
N ILE A 5 -0.72 0.22 -3.65
CA ILE A 5 0.26 1.25 -4.00
C ILE A 5 0.29 2.35 -2.96
N ASP A 6 1.49 2.64 -2.47
CA ASP A 6 1.80 3.83 -1.66
C ASP A 6 2.43 4.86 -2.60
N PRO A 7 1.67 5.88 -3.03
CA PRO A 7 2.11 6.80 -4.07
C PRO A 7 3.08 7.85 -3.56
N GLY A 8 4.00 8.25 -4.43
CA GLY A 8 4.94 9.34 -4.21
C GLY A 8 5.04 10.25 -5.43
N THR A 9 5.84 11.31 -5.33
CA THR A 9 5.99 12.32 -6.38
C THR A 9 6.78 11.83 -7.60
N THR A 10 7.74 10.94 -7.38
CA THR A 10 8.66 10.45 -8.41
C THR A 10 8.64 8.93 -8.49
N GLU A 11 8.69 8.30 -7.35
CA GLU A 11 8.63 6.85 -7.18
C GLU A 11 7.46 6.48 -6.30
N SER A 12 6.93 5.27 -6.50
CA SER A 12 5.87 4.73 -5.65
C SER A 12 6.22 3.31 -5.23
N ALA A 13 5.86 2.95 -4.00
CA ALA A 13 6.01 1.60 -3.51
C ALA A 13 4.76 0.78 -3.83
N TYR A 14 4.95 -0.51 -4.01
CA TYR A 14 3.84 -1.42 -4.29
C TYR A 14 4.05 -2.77 -3.63
N VAL A 15 2.95 -3.47 -3.40
CA VAL A 15 2.95 -4.89 -3.07
C VAL A 15 1.84 -5.58 -3.86
N VAL A 16 2.08 -6.84 -4.20
CA VAL A 16 1.05 -7.74 -4.73
C VAL A 16 0.86 -8.84 -3.70
N ILE A 17 -0.36 -9.01 -3.23
CA ILE A 17 -0.69 -9.97 -2.18
C ILE A 17 -1.85 -10.88 -2.58
N ARG A 18 -1.87 -12.08 -2.02
CA ARG A 18 -3.00 -13.00 -2.14
C ARG A 18 -4.07 -12.67 -1.11
N ASP A 19 -5.23 -13.27 -1.27
CA ASP A 19 -6.36 -13.07 -0.35
C ASP A 19 -6.07 -13.63 1.06
N ASP A 20 -5.06 -14.48 1.21
CA ASP A 20 -4.57 -14.97 2.49
C ASP A 20 -3.44 -14.10 3.07
N TYR A 21 -3.24 -12.90 2.52
CA TYR A 21 -2.21 -11.91 2.91
C TYR A 21 -0.78 -12.28 2.52
N SER A 22 -0.54 -13.45 1.92
CA SER A 22 0.82 -13.82 1.50
C SER A 22 1.32 -12.91 0.36
N ILE A 23 2.62 -12.65 0.38
CA ILE A 23 3.26 -11.67 -0.50
C ILE A 23 3.78 -12.36 -1.75
N ILE A 24 3.41 -11.85 -2.93
CA ILE A 24 3.85 -12.38 -4.23
C ILE A 24 4.98 -11.54 -4.80
N ASP A 25 4.84 -10.23 -4.72
CA ASP A 25 5.78 -9.28 -5.31
C ASP A 25 5.72 -7.97 -4.54
N TYR A 26 6.81 -7.23 -4.53
CA TYR A 26 6.89 -5.93 -3.87
C TYR A 26 8.08 -5.15 -4.40
N GLY A 27 8.05 -3.85 -4.21
CA GLY A 27 9.17 -3.01 -4.59
C GLY A 27 8.82 -1.54 -4.60
N LYS A 28 9.75 -0.77 -5.13
CA LYS A 28 9.60 0.66 -5.35
C LYS A 28 10.17 0.96 -6.73
N MET A 29 9.42 1.70 -7.53
CA MET A 29 9.85 2.00 -8.90
C MET A 29 9.37 3.39 -9.32
N LEU A 30 9.97 3.91 -10.39
CA LEU A 30 9.56 5.19 -10.99
C LEU A 30 8.10 5.14 -11.41
N ASN A 31 7.39 6.25 -11.22
CA ASN A 31 5.95 6.33 -11.45
C ASN A 31 5.53 5.96 -12.88
N GLY A 32 6.36 6.27 -13.88
CA GLY A 32 6.10 5.82 -15.25
C GLY A 32 6.07 4.31 -15.39
N ASN A 33 6.95 3.62 -14.69
CA ASN A 33 6.99 2.15 -14.66
C ASN A 33 5.81 1.58 -13.87
N VAL A 34 5.38 2.28 -12.82
CA VAL A 34 4.19 1.89 -12.04
C VAL A 34 2.95 1.88 -12.94
N ILE A 35 2.80 2.88 -13.81
CA ILE A 35 1.69 2.94 -14.76
C ILE A 35 1.65 1.68 -15.64
N GLU A 36 2.79 1.28 -16.19
CA GLU A 36 2.85 0.08 -17.04
C GLU A 36 2.53 -1.20 -16.25
N MET A 37 3.02 -1.29 -15.03
CA MET A 37 2.69 -2.39 -14.12
C MET A 37 1.18 -2.45 -13.84
N ILE A 38 0.55 -1.31 -13.56
CA ILE A 38 -0.88 -1.22 -13.29
C ILE A 38 -1.70 -1.76 -14.46
N LYS A 39 -1.38 -1.32 -15.68
CA LYS A 39 -2.08 -1.77 -16.89
C LYS A 39 -2.05 -3.29 -17.04
N THR A 40 -0.93 -3.91 -16.73
CA THR A 40 -0.75 -5.35 -16.84
C THR A 40 -1.47 -6.09 -15.73
N LYS A 41 -1.20 -5.72 -14.47
CA LYS A 41 -1.69 -6.46 -13.30
C LYS A 41 -3.18 -6.29 -13.06
N THR A 42 -3.73 -5.10 -13.31
CA THR A 42 -5.16 -4.85 -13.10
C THR A 42 -6.05 -5.48 -14.18
N THR A 43 -5.48 -6.10 -15.19
CA THR A 43 -6.23 -7.01 -16.07
C THR A 43 -6.79 -8.19 -15.27
N PHE A 44 -6.09 -8.62 -14.22
CA PHE A 44 -6.40 -9.85 -13.49
C PHE A 44 -7.01 -9.61 -12.10
N TYR A 45 -6.63 -8.52 -11.40
CA TYR A 45 -7.07 -8.28 -10.03
C TYR A 45 -7.18 -6.78 -9.70
N PRO A 46 -7.93 -6.44 -8.64
CA PRO A 46 -8.16 -5.04 -8.28
C PRO A 46 -6.93 -4.36 -7.69
N MET A 47 -7.04 -3.05 -7.55
CA MET A 47 -6.00 -2.20 -7.00
C MET A 47 -6.56 -1.33 -5.88
N VAL A 48 -5.73 -1.06 -4.87
CA VAL A 48 -5.98 -0.07 -3.83
C VAL A 48 -4.82 0.92 -3.79
N ILE A 49 -5.13 2.20 -3.63
CA ILE A 49 -4.13 3.27 -3.52
C ILE A 49 -4.39 4.04 -2.23
N GLU A 50 -3.31 4.40 -1.52
CA GLU A 50 -3.42 5.30 -0.39
C GLU A 50 -3.74 6.70 -0.90
N MET A 51 -4.84 7.27 -0.41
CA MET A 51 -5.22 8.64 -0.72
C MET A 51 -4.75 9.59 0.36
N ILE A 52 -4.35 10.78 -0.05
CA ILE A 52 -3.82 11.82 0.82
C ILE A 52 -4.97 12.71 1.27
N ALA A 53 -4.91 13.17 2.52
CA ALA A 53 -5.83 14.16 3.06
C ALA A 53 -5.04 15.24 3.80
N SER A 54 -5.53 16.48 3.74
CA SER A 54 -4.91 17.61 4.42
C SER A 54 -5.30 17.69 5.90
N TYR A 55 -6.44 17.13 6.26
CA TYR A 55 -7.05 17.24 7.59
C TYR A 55 -7.16 18.71 8.07
N GLY A 56 -7.43 19.63 7.13
CA GLY A 56 -7.50 21.05 7.42
C GLY A 56 -6.16 21.76 7.53
N MET A 57 -5.04 21.07 7.33
CA MET A 57 -3.70 21.65 7.37
C MET A 57 -3.27 22.12 5.98
N PRO A 58 -2.43 23.17 5.88
CA PRO A 58 -1.83 23.56 4.60
C PRO A 58 -1.03 22.40 4.01
N VAL A 59 -1.09 22.27 2.68
CA VAL A 59 -0.34 21.24 1.96
C VAL A 59 0.57 21.88 0.92
N GLY A 60 1.74 21.30 0.72
CA GLY A 60 2.73 21.79 -0.23
C GLY A 60 2.60 21.17 -1.62
N GLN A 61 3.52 21.56 -2.48
CA GLN A 61 3.58 21.14 -3.88
C GLN A 61 3.66 19.62 -4.01
N GLU A 62 4.38 18.95 -3.13
CA GLU A 62 4.54 17.48 -3.16
C GLU A 62 3.20 16.76 -3.06
N VAL A 63 2.28 17.28 -2.25
CA VAL A 63 0.95 16.69 -2.10
C VAL A 63 0.18 16.81 -3.41
N PHE A 64 0.23 17.99 -4.05
CA PHE A 64 -0.45 18.19 -5.33
C PHE A 64 0.12 17.29 -6.43
N GLU A 65 1.43 17.17 -6.51
CA GLU A 65 2.10 16.30 -7.49
C GLU A 65 1.74 14.83 -7.27
N THR A 66 1.71 14.38 -6.02
CA THR A 66 1.31 13.01 -5.69
C THR A 66 -0.15 12.77 -6.08
N CYS A 67 -1.04 13.73 -5.85
CA CYS A 67 -2.44 13.61 -6.26
C CYS A 67 -2.60 13.48 -7.78
N VAL A 68 -1.79 14.18 -8.55
CA VAL A 68 -1.77 14.01 -10.01
C VAL A 68 -1.41 12.58 -10.39
N TRP A 69 -0.40 12.00 -9.76
CA TRP A 69 -0.02 10.61 -10.01
C TRP A 69 -1.10 9.62 -9.58
N ILE A 70 -1.75 9.86 -8.43
CA ILE A 70 -2.89 9.02 -8.00
C ILE A 70 -3.96 8.99 -9.09
N GLY A 71 -4.33 10.15 -9.65
CA GLY A 71 -5.31 10.22 -10.73
C GLY A 71 -4.86 9.46 -11.99
N ARG A 72 -3.58 9.58 -12.35
CA ARG A 72 -3.01 8.85 -13.49
C ARG A 72 -3.01 7.34 -13.25
N PHE A 73 -2.71 6.90 -12.04
CA PHE A 73 -2.77 5.48 -11.67
C PHE A 73 -4.19 4.94 -11.76
N ILE A 74 -5.17 5.69 -11.26
CA ILE A 74 -6.59 5.30 -11.36
C ILE A 74 -6.99 5.16 -12.83
N GLN A 75 -6.60 6.13 -13.66
CA GLN A 75 -6.92 6.10 -15.11
C GLN A 75 -6.28 4.92 -15.83
N ALA A 76 -5.10 4.50 -15.38
CA ALA A 76 -4.40 3.37 -15.98
C ALA A 76 -4.99 2.00 -15.58
N SER A 77 -5.74 1.94 -14.49
CA SER A 77 -6.32 0.69 -13.99
C SER A 77 -7.43 0.18 -14.91
N ARG A 78 -7.42 -1.12 -15.16
CA ARG A 78 -8.44 -1.81 -15.95
C ARG A 78 -9.60 -2.33 -15.09
N LYS A 79 -9.46 -2.24 -13.78
CA LYS A 79 -10.48 -2.61 -12.80
C LYS A 79 -10.73 -1.46 -11.85
N GLU A 80 -11.80 -1.56 -11.09
CA GLU A 80 -12.11 -0.57 -10.06
C GLU A 80 -10.96 -0.42 -9.08
N THR A 81 -10.66 0.83 -8.74
CA THR A 81 -9.64 1.19 -7.77
C THR A 81 -10.31 1.74 -6.52
N GLN A 82 -9.94 1.22 -5.35
CA GLN A 82 -10.36 1.81 -4.08
C GLN A 82 -9.28 2.76 -3.57
N LEU A 83 -9.72 3.81 -2.91
CA LEU A 83 -8.85 4.77 -2.23
C LEU A 83 -9.07 4.62 -0.73
N ILE A 84 -7.99 4.44 0.03
CA ILE A 84 -8.02 4.34 1.49
C ILE A 84 -7.08 5.39 2.06
N TYR A 85 -7.58 6.15 3.05
CA TYR A 85 -6.78 7.18 3.69
C TYR A 85 -5.83 6.59 4.74
N ARG A 86 -4.70 7.24 4.95
CA ARG A 86 -3.71 6.87 5.95
C ARG A 86 -4.31 6.68 7.34
N LYS A 87 -5.23 7.55 7.72
CA LYS A 87 -5.95 7.47 8.98
C LYS A 87 -6.67 6.12 9.15
N ASP A 88 -7.30 5.62 8.09
CA ASP A 88 -8.04 4.36 8.13
C ASP A 88 -7.09 3.17 8.23
N VAL A 89 -5.92 3.24 7.59
CA VAL A 89 -4.87 2.23 7.72
C VAL A 89 -4.38 2.16 9.16
N LYS A 90 -4.08 3.32 9.77
CA LYS A 90 -3.66 3.39 11.18
C LYS A 90 -4.69 2.82 12.13
N LEU A 91 -5.96 3.15 11.93
CA LEU A 91 -7.05 2.62 12.75
C LEU A 91 -7.18 1.12 12.60
N ASN A 92 -7.10 0.60 11.39
CA ASN A 92 -7.24 -0.84 11.15
C ASN A 92 -6.07 -1.64 11.73
N ILE A 93 -4.85 -1.18 11.52
CA ILE A 93 -3.65 -1.93 11.92
C ILE A 93 -3.33 -1.77 13.41
N CYS A 94 -3.49 -0.56 13.96
CA CYS A 94 -3.04 -0.20 15.30
C CYS A 94 -4.15 0.27 16.26
N ASN A 95 -5.39 0.35 15.80
CA ASN A 95 -6.53 0.90 16.57
C ASN A 95 -6.32 2.34 17.06
N SER A 96 -5.47 3.12 16.38
CA SER A 96 -5.17 4.50 16.78
C SER A 96 -4.75 5.34 15.58
N ILE A 97 -5.37 6.51 15.41
CA ILE A 97 -4.97 7.48 14.38
C ILE A 97 -3.61 8.12 14.69
N LYS A 98 -3.12 7.97 15.92
CA LYS A 98 -1.82 8.47 16.36
C LYS A 98 -0.67 7.50 16.10
N ALA A 99 -0.96 6.33 15.52
CA ALA A 99 0.06 5.34 15.21
C ALA A 99 1.14 5.94 14.31
N THR A 100 2.39 5.54 14.56
CA THR A 100 3.55 5.92 13.76
C THR A 100 3.85 4.83 12.75
N ASP A 101 4.73 5.11 11.79
CA ASP A 101 5.20 4.08 10.85
C ASP A 101 5.86 2.92 11.59
N ALA A 102 6.64 3.21 12.64
CA ALA A 102 7.24 2.17 13.49
C ALA A 102 6.18 1.30 14.17
N SER A 103 5.09 1.90 14.65
CA SER A 103 3.97 1.17 15.27
C SER A 103 3.29 0.24 14.26
N ILE A 104 3.11 0.70 13.03
CA ILE A 104 2.52 -0.09 11.95
C ILE A 104 3.41 -1.30 11.64
N ILE A 105 4.71 -1.08 11.48
CA ILE A 105 5.67 -2.15 11.21
C ILE A 105 5.64 -3.19 12.33
N LYS A 106 5.67 -2.73 13.59
CA LYS A 106 5.61 -3.63 14.75
C LYS A 106 4.33 -4.47 14.75
N ALA A 107 3.19 -3.83 14.53
CA ALA A 107 1.90 -4.53 14.52
C ALA A 107 1.83 -5.57 13.39
N LEU A 108 2.36 -5.26 12.21
CA LEU A 108 2.42 -6.20 11.10
C LEU A 108 3.33 -7.38 11.41
N LYS A 109 4.49 -7.15 12.02
CA LYS A 109 5.39 -8.23 12.45
C LYS A 109 4.75 -9.12 13.50
N ASP A 110 4.07 -8.52 14.48
CA ASP A 110 3.37 -9.28 15.52
C ASP A 110 2.27 -10.16 14.92
N ARG A 111 1.64 -9.71 13.86
CA ARG A 111 0.53 -10.43 13.22
C ARG A 111 0.99 -11.50 12.24
N PHE A 112 2.02 -11.24 11.44
CA PHE A 112 2.42 -12.11 10.32
C PHE A 112 3.78 -12.77 10.48
N GLY A 113 4.70 -12.17 11.22
CA GLY A 113 6.06 -12.67 11.42
C GLY A 113 7.13 -11.66 11.11
N ASP A 114 8.38 -12.03 11.32
CA ASP A 114 9.54 -11.17 11.16
C ASP A 114 10.08 -11.16 9.74
N LYS A 115 11.09 -10.30 9.52
CA LYS A 115 11.85 -10.27 8.26
C LYS A 115 12.73 -11.50 8.08
N GLY A 116 13.25 -12.03 9.18
CA GLY A 116 14.23 -13.11 9.12
C GLY A 116 15.57 -12.66 8.55
N THR A 117 16.34 -13.60 8.05
CA THR A 117 17.66 -13.39 7.46
C THR A 117 17.72 -13.99 6.06
N LYS A 118 18.79 -13.69 5.31
CA LYS A 118 19.02 -14.31 4.00
C LYS A 118 19.05 -15.83 4.05
N ALA A 119 19.65 -16.39 5.10
CA ALA A 119 19.74 -17.83 5.28
C ALA A 119 18.41 -18.46 5.71
N ASN A 120 17.58 -17.69 6.43
CA ASN A 120 16.26 -18.13 6.91
C ASN A 120 15.26 -16.99 6.77
N PRO A 121 14.77 -16.73 5.55
CA PRO A 121 13.89 -15.60 5.29
C PRO A 121 12.53 -15.77 5.99
N GLY A 122 12.06 -14.66 6.59
CA GLY A 122 10.75 -14.59 7.21
C GLY A 122 9.69 -14.01 6.27
N TRP A 123 8.50 -13.77 6.82
CA TRP A 123 7.35 -13.25 6.06
C TRP A 123 7.68 -11.94 5.31
N PHE A 124 8.43 -11.04 5.96
CA PHE A 124 8.75 -9.71 5.43
C PHE A 124 10.19 -9.58 4.93
N TYR A 125 10.83 -10.70 4.55
CA TYR A 125 12.19 -10.62 4.05
C TYR A 125 12.29 -9.67 2.87
N GLY A 126 13.26 -8.76 2.92
CA GLY A 126 13.48 -7.76 1.88
C GLY A 126 12.67 -6.47 2.00
N PHE A 127 11.72 -6.41 2.93
CA PHE A 127 10.91 -5.20 3.13
C PHE A 127 11.74 -4.05 3.67
N SER A 128 11.50 -2.86 3.12
CA SER A 128 12.10 -1.61 3.60
C SER A 128 11.18 -0.43 3.28
N LYS A 129 11.33 0.65 4.07
CA LYS A 129 10.70 1.95 3.81
C LYS A 129 9.20 1.85 3.46
N ASP A 130 8.84 2.44 2.31
CA ASP A 130 7.44 2.59 1.91
C ASP A 130 6.76 1.29 1.51
N VAL A 131 7.51 0.23 1.26
CA VAL A 131 6.94 -1.09 0.99
C VAL A 131 6.08 -1.57 2.17
N TRP A 132 6.49 -1.26 3.41
CA TRP A 132 5.71 -1.54 4.61
C TRP A 132 4.35 -0.85 4.55
N GLN A 133 4.33 0.40 4.06
CA GLN A 133 3.10 1.18 3.99
C GLN A 133 2.16 0.63 2.92
N ALA A 134 2.69 0.24 1.78
CA ALA A 134 1.92 -0.41 0.73
C ALA A 134 1.31 -1.72 1.23
N TYR A 135 2.06 -2.50 1.99
CA TYR A 135 1.55 -3.75 2.58
C TYR A 135 0.45 -3.48 3.61
N ALA A 136 0.65 -2.52 4.51
CA ALA A 136 -0.36 -2.13 5.50
C ALA A 136 -1.67 -1.71 4.83
N LEU A 137 -1.58 -0.98 3.73
CA LEU A 137 -2.72 -0.58 2.91
C LEU A 137 -3.46 -1.80 2.34
N GLY A 138 -2.72 -2.74 1.78
CA GLY A 138 -3.27 -3.98 1.23
C GLY A 138 -3.96 -4.82 2.29
N VAL A 139 -3.36 -4.96 3.47
CA VAL A 139 -3.96 -5.67 4.61
C VAL A 139 -5.26 -4.99 5.03
N THR A 140 -5.27 -3.66 5.10
CA THR A 140 -6.46 -2.90 5.46
C THR A 140 -7.60 -3.14 4.46
N TYR A 141 -7.29 -3.14 3.17
CA TYR A 141 -8.27 -3.46 2.13
C TYR A 141 -8.86 -4.86 2.34
N LEU A 142 -8.03 -5.86 2.52
CA LEU A 142 -8.46 -7.26 2.69
C LEU A 142 -9.27 -7.43 3.99
N ASP A 143 -8.86 -6.80 5.08
CA ASP A 143 -9.61 -6.85 6.34
C ASP A 143 -11.02 -6.28 6.15
N LYS A 144 -11.14 -5.14 5.47
CA LYS A 144 -12.44 -4.52 5.20
C LYS A 144 -13.32 -5.38 4.30
N GLU A 145 -12.75 -6.02 3.29
CA GLU A 145 -13.50 -6.92 2.42
C GLU A 145 -14.02 -8.14 3.20
N ARG A 146 -13.25 -8.67 4.14
CA ARG A 146 -13.68 -9.79 5.00
C ARG A 146 -14.82 -9.40 5.94
N GLU A 147 -14.81 -8.17 6.46
CA GLU A 147 -15.87 -7.66 7.33
C GLU A 147 -17.22 -7.56 6.61
N ARG A 148 -17.23 -7.43 5.29
CA ARG A 148 -18.45 -7.37 4.49
C ARG A 148 -19.11 -8.74 4.28
N LEU A 149 -18.36 -9.80 4.51
CA LEU A 149 -18.87 -11.18 4.40
C LEU A 149 -19.51 -11.63 5.70
#